data_44450dd102ce1053200c45b80f258d7a
#
_entry.id   44450dd102ce1053200c45b80f258d7a
#
_cell.length_a   1.000
_cell.length_b   1.000
_cell.length_c   1.000
_cell.angle_alpha   90.00
_cell.angle_beta   90.00
_cell.angle_gamma   90.00
#
_symmetry.space_group_name_H-M   'P 1'
#
loop_
_entity.id
_entity.type
_entity.pdbx_description
1 polymer ?
#
loop_
_entity_poly.entity_id
_entity_poly.type
_entity_poly.pdbx_seq_one_letter_code
_entity_poly.pdbx_strand_id
1 'polypeptide(L)'
;MKKRLLIYGAGAIGRGYVPWLFPSKDYEFSFVESNSVLCRALQSKKVFTTFRTKNNRYEKLVCQIENCFLPGKEIPTKYDAIITAVGPRNTLALKDKLAKVDCPIVLFENDMTLVNALRNLTGSTK
;
A
#
# COMPACT_ATOMS: atom_id res chain seq x y z
N MET A 1 -13.25 14.22 -6.61
CA MET A 1 -12.46 13.12 -7.19
C MET A 1 -11.56 12.51 -6.12
N LYS A 2 -11.54 11.20 -6.05
CA LYS A 2 -10.73 10.52 -5.04
C LYS A 2 -9.25 10.51 -5.41
N LYS A 3 -8.39 10.59 -4.42
CA LYS A 3 -6.96 10.41 -4.60
C LYS A 3 -6.63 8.92 -4.71
N ARG A 4 -5.69 8.58 -5.56
CA ARG A 4 -5.32 7.20 -5.85
C ARG A 4 -4.06 6.82 -5.10
N LEU A 5 -4.16 5.74 -4.34
CA LEU A 5 -3.03 5.20 -3.56
C LEU A 5 -2.64 3.83 -4.11
N LEU A 6 -1.34 3.61 -4.28
CA LEU A 6 -0.80 2.29 -4.60
C LEU A 6 -0.12 1.75 -3.35
N ILE A 7 -0.55 0.58 -2.89
CA ILE A 7 -0.04 -0.02 -1.67
C ILE A 7 0.72 -1.29 -2.03
N TYR A 8 2.01 -1.32 -1.73
CA TYR A 8 2.82 -2.52 -1.87
C TYR A 8 2.62 -3.39 -0.64
N GLY A 9 1.99 -4.55 -0.83
CA GLY A 9 1.69 -5.50 0.24
C GLY A 9 0.25 -5.42 0.71
N ALA A 10 -0.51 -6.50 0.48
CA ALA A 10 -1.91 -6.62 0.88
C ALA A 10 -2.07 -7.52 2.10
N GLY A 11 -1.06 -7.55 2.99
CA GLY A 11 -1.10 -8.32 4.21
C GLY A 11 -1.81 -7.60 5.36
N ALA A 12 -1.41 -7.92 6.57
CA ALA A 12 -2.07 -7.40 7.77
C ALA A 12 -2.05 -5.87 7.87
N ILE A 13 -0.92 -5.24 7.50
CA ILE A 13 -0.81 -3.78 7.56
C ILE A 13 -1.53 -3.15 6.37
N GLY A 14 -1.29 -3.65 5.15
CA GLY A 14 -1.87 -3.07 3.94
C GLY A 14 -3.39 -3.12 3.92
N ARG A 15 -4.01 -4.21 4.36
CA ARG A 15 -5.45 -4.33 4.42
C ARG A 15 -6.02 -4.05 5.80
N GLY A 16 -5.25 -4.32 6.85
CA GLY A 16 -5.76 -4.25 8.22
C GLY A 16 -5.59 -2.89 8.89
N TYR A 17 -4.64 -2.09 8.44
CA TYR A 17 -4.31 -0.84 9.10
C TYR A 17 -4.47 0.39 8.18
N VAL A 18 -3.91 0.31 6.98
CA VAL A 18 -3.88 1.44 6.05
C VAL A 18 -5.28 2.00 5.74
N PRO A 19 -6.30 1.17 5.48
CA PRO A 19 -7.62 1.71 5.13
C PRO A 19 -8.28 2.53 6.23
N TRP A 20 -7.89 2.32 7.48
CA TRP A 20 -8.43 3.11 8.59
C TRP A 20 -7.82 4.52 8.64
N LEU A 21 -6.63 4.71 8.04
CA LEU A 21 -5.94 5.99 8.00
C LEU A 21 -6.34 6.83 6.79
N PHE A 22 -6.79 6.19 5.71
CA PHE A 22 -7.13 6.85 4.45
C PHE A 22 -8.58 6.50 4.09
N PRO A 23 -9.56 7.34 4.48
CA PRO A 23 -10.98 7.01 4.29
C PRO A 23 -11.34 6.76 2.83
N SER A 24 -12.11 5.70 2.58
CA SER A 24 -12.48 5.29 1.23
C SER A 24 -13.36 6.30 0.50
N LYS A 25 -13.97 7.24 1.22
CA LYS A 25 -14.72 8.33 0.58
C LYS A 25 -13.79 9.30 -0.15
N ASP A 26 -12.52 9.38 0.27
CA ASP A 26 -11.54 10.33 -0.28
C ASP A 26 -10.43 9.65 -1.06
N TYR A 27 -10.26 8.32 -0.93
CA TYR A 27 -9.13 7.59 -1.49
C TYR A 27 -9.58 6.32 -2.18
N GLU A 28 -8.93 6.01 -3.30
CA GLU A 28 -9.05 4.71 -3.97
C GLU A 28 -7.76 3.95 -3.80
N PHE A 29 -7.88 2.65 -3.53
CA PHE A 29 -6.72 1.79 -3.28
C PHE A 29 -6.48 0.83 -4.43
N SER A 30 -5.20 0.64 -4.77
CA SER A 30 -4.72 -0.49 -5.55
C SER A 30 -3.57 -1.12 -4.79
N PHE A 31 -3.38 -2.42 -4.97
CA PHE A 31 -2.33 -3.17 -4.28
C PHE A 31 -1.37 -3.80 -5.27
N VAL A 32 -0.12 -3.95 -4.85
CA VAL A 32 0.84 -4.87 -5.46
C VAL A 32 1.08 -5.97 -4.43
N GLU A 33 0.76 -7.21 -4.79
CA GLU A 33 0.83 -8.33 -3.86
C GLU A 33 1.49 -9.55 -4.50
N SER A 34 2.51 -10.10 -3.83
CA SER A 34 3.27 -11.24 -4.35
C SER A 34 2.58 -12.58 -4.16
N ASN A 35 1.65 -12.69 -3.21
CA ASN A 35 0.87 -13.91 -3.03
C ASN A 35 -0.18 -13.99 -4.13
N SER A 36 0.01 -14.92 -5.08
CA SER A 36 -0.84 -14.99 -6.26
C SER A 36 -2.29 -15.34 -5.95
N VAL A 37 -2.53 -16.15 -4.94
CA VAL A 37 -3.89 -16.50 -4.53
C VAL A 37 -4.62 -15.29 -3.99
N LEU A 38 -3.97 -14.55 -3.08
CA LEU A 38 -4.54 -13.33 -2.52
C LEU A 38 -4.75 -12.27 -3.59
N CYS A 39 -3.76 -12.08 -4.46
CA CYS A 39 -3.86 -11.09 -5.53
C CYS A 39 -5.02 -11.40 -6.47
N ARG A 40 -5.21 -12.65 -6.86
CA ARG A 40 -6.34 -13.04 -7.72
C ARG A 40 -7.67 -12.82 -7.04
N ALA A 41 -7.78 -13.13 -5.75
CA ALA A 41 -9.01 -12.89 -5.00
C ALA A 41 -9.36 -11.41 -4.98
N LEU A 42 -8.37 -10.55 -4.75
CA LEU A 42 -8.57 -9.10 -4.73
C LEU A 42 -8.91 -8.56 -6.11
N GLN A 43 -8.26 -9.08 -7.16
CA GLN A 43 -8.58 -8.69 -8.55
C GLN A 43 -10.02 -9.03 -8.91
N SER A 44 -10.46 -10.22 -8.50
CA SER A 44 -11.78 -10.74 -8.87
C SER A 44 -12.89 -10.02 -8.12
N LYS A 45 -12.76 -9.90 -6.81
CA LYS A 45 -13.82 -9.33 -5.96
C LYS A 45 -13.76 -7.82 -5.86
N LYS A 46 -12.57 -7.25 -5.92
CA LYS A 46 -12.30 -5.81 -5.78
C LYS A 46 -12.87 -5.23 -4.49
N VAL A 47 -12.95 -6.04 -3.47
CA VAL A 47 -13.44 -5.64 -2.15
C VAL A 47 -12.81 -6.54 -1.10
N PHE A 48 -12.55 -5.98 0.06
CA PHE A 48 -12.16 -6.76 1.24
C PHE A 48 -12.76 -6.11 2.48
N THR A 49 -12.80 -6.88 3.57
CA THR A 49 -13.30 -6.41 4.86
C THR A 49 -12.17 -6.48 5.86
N THR A 50 -12.03 -5.43 6.65
CA THR A 50 -11.05 -5.37 7.72
C THR A 50 -11.73 -5.00 9.03
N PHE A 51 -11.12 -5.39 10.13
CA PHE A 51 -11.67 -5.22 11.47
C PHE A 51 -10.64 -4.56 12.37
N ARG A 52 -11.12 -3.80 13.34
CA ARG A 52 -10.28 -3.29 14.42
C ARG A 52 -11.07 -3.30 15.72
N THR A 53 -10.35 -3.26 16.83
CA THR A 53 -10.94 -3.10 18.16
C THR A 53 -10.66 -1.68 18.63
N LYS A 54 -11.71 -0.99 19.05
CA LYS A 54 -11.59 0.37 19.60
C LYS A 54 -12.60 0.51 20.73
N ASN A 55 -12.14 0.93 21.91
CA ASN A 55 -12.98 1.11 23.09
C ASN A 55 -13.79 -0.16 23.41
N ASN A 56 -13.14 -1.33 23.36
CA ASN A 56 -13.73 -2.64 23.60
C ASN A 56 -14.86 -3.02 22.63
N ARG A 57 -14.89 -2.39 21.46
CA ARG A 57 -15.86 -2.71 20.42
C ARG A 57 -15.15 -3.12 19.15
N TYR A 58 -15.75 -4.07 18.43
CA TYR A 58 -15.31 -4.39 17.08
C TYR A 58 -15.87 -3.39 16.10
N GLU A 59 -15.00 -2.85 15.27
CA GLU A 59 -15.41 -2.05 14.13
C GLU A 59 -15.07 -2.80 12.85
N LYS A 60 -15.96 -2.72 11.88
CA LYS A 60 -15.80 -3.37 10.59
C LYS A 60 -15.74 -2.30 9.49
N LEU A 61 -14.84 -2.49 8.56
CA LEU A 61 -14.72 -1.61 7.41
C LEU A 61 -14.71 -2.45 6.14
N VAL A 62 -15.62 -2.17 5.22
CA VAL A 62 -15.66 -2.80 3.90
C VAL A 62 -15.00 -1.84 2.93
N CYS A 63 -13.91 -2.28 2.31
CA CYS A 63 -13.14 -1.45 1.38
C CYS A 63 -13.25 -1.98 -0.03
N GLN A 64 -13.62 -1.11 -0.95
CA GLN A 64 -13.54 -1.38 -2.36
C GLN A 64 -12.17 -0.95 -2.87
N ILE A 65 -11.61 -1.72 -3.79
CA ILE A 65 -10.31 -1.41 -4.37
C ILE A 65 -10.44 -1.24 -5.89
N GLU A 66 -9.49 -0.51 -6.46
CA GLU A 66 -9.45 -0.31 -7.89
C GLU A 66 -8.90 -1.56 -8.59
N ASN A 67 -7.77 -2.08 -8.11
CA ASN A 67 -7.17 -3.28 -8.68
C ASN A 67 -6.10 -3.86 -7.76
N CYS A 68 -5.60 -5.04 -8.11
CA CYS A 68 -4.44 -5.65 -7.49
C CYS A 68 -3.52 -6.21 -8.56
N PHE A 69 -2.22 -5.97 -8.41
CA PHE A 69 -1.22 -6.37 -9.40
C PHE A 69 -0.20 -7.31 -8.78
N LEU A 70 0.23 -8.30 -9.56
CA LEU A 70 1.39 -9.10 -9.18
C LEU A 70 2.67 -8.30 -9.44
N PRO A 71 3.73 -8.49 -8.63
CA PRO A 71 5.02 -7.86 -8.91
C PRO A 71 5.54 -8.25 -10.28
N GLY A 72 6.20 -7.32 -10.95
CA GLY A 72 6.74 -7.55 -12.28
C GLY A 72 5.75 -7.36 -13.43
N LYS A 73 4.48 -7.19 -13.12
CA LYS A 73 3.49 -6.82 -14.13
C LYS A 73 3.52 -5.32 -14.38
N GLU A 74 3.05 -4.91 -15.54
CA GLU A 74 2.93 -3.50 -15.85
C GLU A 74 1.91 -2.86 -14.91
N ILE A 75 2.33 -1.80 -14.24
CA ILE A 75 1.52 -1.12 -13.23
C ILE A 75 1.33 0.32 -13.69
N PRO A 76 0.10 0.85 -13.65
CA PRO A 76 -0.12 2.26 -13.96
C PRO A 76 0.75 3.14 -13.07
N THR A 77 1.28 4.22 -13.63
CA THR A 77 2.30 5.04 -12.96
C THR A 77 1.73 6.27 -12.26
N LYS A 78 0.46 6.57 -12.47
CA LYS A 78 -0.12 7.81 -11.94
C LYS A 78 -0.89 7.55 -10.65
N TYR A 79 -0.21 7.71 -9.55
CA TYR A 79 -0.81 7.64 -8.22
C TYR A 79 -0.47 8.91 -7.45
N ASP A 80 -1.34 9.28 -6.52
CA ASP A 80 -1.12 10.45 -5.67
C ASP A 80 -0.12 10.17 -4.56
N ALA A 81 -0.04 8.91 -4.13
CA ALA A 81 0.97 8.47 -3.17
C ALA A 81 1.18 6.97 -3.28
N ILE A 82 2.35 6.51 -2.83
CA ILE A 82 2.69 5.10 -2.73
C ILE A 82 2.94 4.77 -1.27
N ILE A 83 2.38 3.65 -0.84
CA ILE A 83 2.52 3.16 0.54
C ILE A 83 3.21 1.80 0.49
N THR A 84 4.19 1.58 1.36
CA THR A 84 4.85 0.28 1.46
C THR A 84 4.49 -0.39 2.78
N ALA A 85 4.07 -1.66 2.70
CA ALA A 85 3.67 -2.46 3.84
C ALA A 85 4.09 -3.92 3.63
N VAL A 86 5.31 -4.13 3.09
CA VAL A 86 5.82 -5.45 2.72
C VAL A 86 6.96 -5.93 3.64
N GLY A 87 7.31 -5.14 4.65
CA GLY A 87 8.45 -5.42 5.51
C GLY A 87 9.73 -4.76 5.01
N PRO A 88 10.71 -4.51 5.90
CA PRO A 88 11.91 -3.72 5.54
C PRO A 88 12.72 -4.32 4.40
N ARG A 89 12.92 -5.63 4.40
CA ARG A 89 13.71 -6.30 3.36
C ARG A 89 13.07 -6.15 1.99
N ASN A 90 11.77 -6.39 1.91
CA ASN A 90 11.03 -6.31 0.65
C ASN A 90 10.89 -4.87 0.17
N THR A 91 10.75 -3.94 1.10
CA THR A 91 10.69 -2.52 0.77
C THR A 91 12.02 -2.05 0.18
N LEU A 92 13.13 -2.49 0.76
CA LEU A 92 14.46 -2.14 0.24
C LEU A 92 14.65 -2.71 -1.17
N ALA A 93 14.10 -3.89 -1.45
CA ALA A 93 14.17 -4.48 -2.79
C ALA A 93 13.41 -3.66 -3.84
N LEU A 94 12.51 -2.79 -3.43
CA LEU A 94 11.75 -1.90 -4.32
C LEU A 94 12.45 -0.57 -4.60
N LYS A 95 13.63 -0.35 -4.04
CA LYS A 95 14.29 0.95 -4.08
C LYS A 95 14.43 1.52 -5.50
N ASP A 96 14.75 0.69 -6.48
CA ASP A 96 14.94 1.16 -7.85
C ASP A 96 13.61 1.60 -8.49
N LYS A 97 12.53 0.91 -8.18
CA LYS A 97 11.21 1.32 -8.64
C LYS A 97 10.75 2.58 -7.95
N LEU A 98 10.96 2.67 -6.63
CA LEU A 98 10.54 3.82 -5.85
C LEU A 98 11.35 5.08 -6.21
N ALA A 99 12.58 4.93 -6.65
CA ALA A 99 13.41 6.04 -7.08
C ALA A 99 12.87 6.74 -8.34
N LYS A 100 12.05 6.06 -9.10
CA LYS A 100 11.49 6.57 -10.37
C LYS A 100 10.12 7.21 -10.23
N VAL A 101 9.51 7.14 -9.05
CA VAL A 101 8.18 7.70 -8.87
C VAL A 101 8.25 9.18 -8.50
N ASP A 102 7.19 9.88 -8.81
CA ASP A 102 7.11 11.34 -8.75
C ASP A 102 6.08 11.79 -7.71
N CYS A 103 5.78 10.92 -6.77
CA CYS A 103 4.78 11.20 -5.74
C CYS A 103 5.34 10.85 -4.36
N PRO A 104 4.68 11.30 -3.28
CA PRO A 104 5.08 10.94 -1.92
C PRO A 104 5.06 9.44 -1.69
N ILE A 105 6.03 8.98 -0.90
CA ILE A 105 6.13 7.58 -0.50
C ILE A 105 6.00 7.52 1.02
N VAL A 106 5.03 6.73 1.50
CA VAL A 106 4.79 6.54 2.92
C VAL A 106 5.25 5.13 3.30
N LEU A 107 6.17 5.02 4.23
CA LEU A 107 6.75 3.76 4.65
C LEU A 107 6.15 3.35 5.99
N PHE A 108 5.49 2.19 6.03
CA PHE A 108 4.99 1.61 7.27
C PHE A 108 6.04 0.65 7.82
N GLU A 109 7.23 1.20 8.08
CA GLU A 109 8.39 0.45 8.56
C GLU A 109 9.03 1.21 9.72
N ASN A 110 9.53 0.47 10.73
CA ASN A 110 10.21 1.07 11.88
C ASN A 110 11.73 0.99 11.74
N ASP A 111 12.24 0.98 10.53
CA ASP A 111 13.67 0.89 10.27
C ASP A 111 14.19 2.20 9.71
N MET A 112 14.88 2.97 10.55
CA MET A 112 15.43 4.27 10.13
C MET A 112 16.52 4.14 9.08
N THR A 113 17.26 3.03 9.08
CA THR A 113 18.25 2.78 8.04
C THR A 113 17.58 2.67 6.68
N LEU A 114 16.46 1.94 6.61
CA LEU A 114 15.69 1.81 5.39
C LEU A 114 15.15 3.16 4.93
N VAL A 115 14.58 3.93 5.85
CA VAL A 115 14.01 5.24 5.55
C VAL A 115 15.09 6.16 4.98
N ASN A 116 16.27 6.18 5.60
CA ASN A 116 17.37 7.02 5.14
C ASN A 116 17.90 6.57 3.77
N ALA A 117 18.00 5.27 3.54
CA ALA A 117 18.45 4.74 2.26
C ALA A 117 17.50 5.15 1.12
N LEU A 118 16.20 5.02 1.33
CA LEU A 118 15.21 5.42 0.34
C LEU A 118 15.16 6.92 0.13
N ARG A 119 15.30 7.69 1.21
CA ARG A 119 15.31 9.15 1.13
C ARG A 119 16.48 9.63 0.29
N ASN A 120 17.66 9.08 0.53
CA ASN A 120 18.85 9.45 -0.23
C ASN A 120 18.72 9.09 -1.71
N LEU A 121 18.06 7.98 -2.00
CA LEU A 121 17.91 7.49 -3.36
C LEU A 121 16.88 8.28 -4.17
N THR A 122 15.76 8.62 -3.53
CA THR A 122 14.62 9.26 -4.21
C THR A 122 14.61 10.77 -4.09
N GLY A 123 15.46 11.34 -3.23
CA GLY A 123 15.40 12.76 -2.90
C GLY A 123 14.19 13.13 -2.06
N SER A 124 13.44 12.16 -1.56
CA SER A 124 12.25 12.40 -0.75
C SER A 124 12.63 12.85 0.66
N THR A 125 11.90 13.83 1.16
CA THR A 125 12.07 14.33 2.54
C THR A 125 10.99 13.82 3.48
N LYS A 126 10.17 12.92 3.00
CA LYS A 126 8.98 12.44 3.75
C LYS A 126 9.21 11.14 4.44
#